data_600b96e0802ea2810922489616adaab7
#
_entry.id   600b96e0802ea2810922489616adaab7
#
_cell.length_a   1.000
_cell.length_b   1.000
_cell.length_c   1.000
_cell.angle_alpha   90.00
_cell.angle_beta   90.00
_cell.angle_gamma   90.00
#
_symmetry.space_group_name_H-M   'P 1'
#
loop_
_entity.id
_entity.type
_entity.pdbx_description
1 polymer ?
#
loop_
_entity_poly.entity_id
_entity_poly.type
_entity_poly.pdbx_seq_one_letter_code
_entity_poly.pdbx_strand_id
1 'polypeptide(L)'
;AGYYCQHFLLDASKMGVPQMRNRVFFVCIRHDLGVNFLKVSDLFNVEPHISMDFNEPGICYGEFADYMGKPYSKRMKEMFDNRTHGDIDMSNAYRKLTGKRGFFNQCYLYEDKICNTLTAHADSTIPFNKPVYLSKSEVCNASTFPQDYDFCGFSPHYICGMSVPPVMMAQVATRVYEQWLSKL
;
A
#
# COMPACT_ATOMS: atom_id res chain seq x y z
N ALA A 1 15.03 -23.88 15.21
CA ALA A 1 14.55 -23.12 16.37
C ALA A 1 13.11 -23.49 16.80
N GLY A 2 12.59 -24.67 16.46
CA GLY A 2 11.29 -25.16 16.95
C GLY A 2 10.06 -24.62 16.19
N TYR A 3 10.23 -24.05 14.99
CA TYR A 3 9.15 -23.56 14.14
C TYR A 3 9.33 -24.02 12.70
N TYR A 4 8.21 -24.32 12.04
CA TYR A 4 8.11 -24.34 10.59
C TYR A 4 7.85 -22.90 10.12
N CYS A 5 8.65 -22.39 9.17
CA CYS A 5 8.57 -21.00 8.74
C CYS A 5 8.48 -20.90 7.22
N GLN A 6 7.55 -20.08 6.73
CA GLN A 6 7.44 -19.71 5.33
C GLN A 6 7.50 -18.19 5.18
N HIS A 7 7.92 -17.70 4.03
CA HIS A 7 7.94 -16.28 3.74
C HIS A 7 7.28 -15.98 2.40
N PHE A 8 6.62 -14.84 2.33
CA PHE A 8 5.82 -14.41 1.18
C PHE A 8 6.09 -12.96 0.88
N LEU A 9 6.37 -12.65 -0.38
CA LEU A 9 6.34 -11.27 -0.87
C LEU A 9 4.97 -11.01 -1.46
N LEU A 10 4.17 -10.19 -0.79
CA LEU A 10 2.77 -9.92 -1.14
C LEU A 10 2.60 -8.50 -1.64
N ASP A 11 1.78 -8.33 -2.68
CA ASP A 11 1.37 -7.03 -3.22
C ASP A 11 -0.03 -6.68 -2.71
N ALA A 12 -0.13 -5.62 -1.93
CA ALA A 12 -1.37 -5.14 -1.33
C ALA A 12 -2.46 -4.84 -2.37
N SER A 13 -2.08 -4.39 -3.57
CA SER A 13 -3.04 -4.09 -4.64
C SER A 13 -3.84 -5.30 -5.13
N LYS A 14 -3.36 -6.52 -4.86
CA LYS A 14 -4.06 -7.78 -5.15
C LYS A 14 -4.84 -8.31 -3.95
N MET A 15 -4.92 -7.54 -2.88
CA MET A 15 -5.49 -7.92 -1.59
C MET A 15 -6.59 -6.96 -1.14
N GLY A 16 -7.25 -6.23 -2.07
CA GLY A 16 -8.29 -5.26 -1.75
C GLY A 16 -7.77 -3.94 -1.15
N VAL A 17 -6.49 -3.63 -1.33
CA VAL A 17 -5.89 -2.35 -0.90
C VAL A 17 -5.68 -1.46 -2.11
N PRO A 18 -6.16 -0.21 -2.13
CA PRO A 18 -6.01 0.71 -3.27
C PRO A 18 -4.59 1.29 -3.39
N GLN A 19 -3.57 0.45 -3.19
CA GLN A 19 -2.17 0.88 -3.19
C GLN A 19 -1.25 -0.26 -3.63
N MET A 20 -0.35 0.01 -4.57
CA MET A 20 0.76 -0.87 -4.92
C MET A 20 1.80 -0.85 -3.79
N ARG A 21 1.74 -1.84 -2.90
CA ARG A 21 2.60 -1.89 -1.72
C ARG A 21 3.07 -3.31 -1.44
N ASN A 22 4.32 -3.58 -1.70
CA ASN A 22 4.92 -4.87 -1.41
C ASN A 22 5.36 -4.98 0.05
N ARG A 23 5.03 -6.11 0.68
CA ARG A 23 5.48 -6.45 2.04
C ARG A 23 5.88 -7.92 2.11
N VAL A 24 6.93 -8.17 2.87
CA VAL A 24 7.36 -9.54 3.19
C VAL A 24 6.68 -9.97 4.49
N PHE A 25 6.01 -11.11 4.45
CA PHE A 25 5.43 -11.75 5.61
C PHE A 25 6.20 -13.03 5.93
N PHE A 26 6.57 -13.20 7.18
CA PHE A 26 7.05 -14.47 7.72
C PHE A 26 5.92 -15.10 8.53
N VAL A 27 5.48 -16.28 8.11
CA VAL A 27 4.42 -17.03 8.78
C VAL A 27 5.04 -18.28 9.36
N CYS A 28 4.98 -18.41 10.69
CA CYS A 28 5.66 -19.47 11.40
C CYS A 28 4.68 -20.19 12.32
N ILE A 29 4.72 -21.52 12.30
CA ILE A 29 3.98 -22.36 13.26
C ILE A 29 4.95 -23.18 14.08
N ARG A 30 4.70 -23.31 15.38
CA ARG A 30 5.50 -24.12 16.29
C ARG A 30 5.43 -25.59 15.88
N HIS A 31 6.55 -26.33 15.99
CA HIS A 31 6.67 -27.72 15.52
C HIS A 31 5.62 -28.64 16.12
N ASP A 32 5.40 -28.54 17.44
CA ASP A 32 4.45 -29.42 18.17
C ASP A 32 2.99 -29.19 17.72
N LEU A 33 2.65 -27.99 17.25
CA LEU A 33 1.35 -27.67 16.67
C LEU A 33 1.30 -28.07 15.19
N GLY A 34 2.36 -27.76 14.45
CA GLY A 34 2.45 -28.02 13.00
C GLY A 34 2.40 -29.51 12.65
N VAL A 35 2.87 -30.38 13.51
CA VAL A 35 2.82 -31.84 13.30
C VAL A 35 1.40 -32.38 13.07
N ASN A 36 0.38 -31.68 13.55
CA ASN A 36 -1.02 -32.06 13.33
C ASN A 36 -1.44 -31.94 11.86
N PHE A 37 -0.80 -31.06 11.06
CA PHE A 37 -1.07 -30.88 9.64
C PHE A 37 -0.35 -31.92 8.79
N LEU A 38 0.78 -32.45 9.25
CA LEU A 38 1.56 -33.46 8.56
C LEU A 38 0.80 -34.79 8.44
N LYS A 39 -0.19 -35.05 9.32
CA LYS A 39 -1.03 -36.27 9.30
C LYS A 39 -1.97 -36.35 8.10
N VAL A 40 -2.16 -35.27 7.37
CA VAL A 40 -3.07 -35.13 6.21
C VAL A 40 -2.26 -34.95 4.93
N SER A 41 -0.95 -34.82 5.01
CA SER A 41 -0.11 -34.50 3.87
C SER A 41 0.36 -35.79 3.14
N ASP A 42 0.45 -35.63 1.84
CA ASP A 42 1.13 -36.42 0.86
C ASP A 42 2.46 -36.99 1.35
N LEU A 43 2.84 -38.17 0.91
CA LEU A 43 4.13 -38.81 1.23
C LEU A 43 5.37 -37.91 0.94
N PHE A 44 5.20 -36.82 0.20
CA PHE A 44 6.24 -35.93 -0.26
C PHE A 44 6.27 -34.56 0.45
N ASN A 45 5.23 -34.20 1.22
CA ASN A 45 5.17 -32.93 1.95
C ASN A 45 5.46 -33.16 3.43
N VAL A 46 6.67 -32.81 3.83
CA VAL A 46 7.17 -33.01 5.20
C VAL A 46 6.88 -31.80 6.11
N GLU A 47 6.45 -30.67 5.53
CA GLU A 47 6.21 -29.42 6.25
C GLU A 47 4.80 -28.89 6.02
N PRO A 48 4.16 -28.28 7.04
CA PRO A 48 2.85 -27.65 6.86
C PRO A 48 2.96 -26.47 5.90
N HIS A 49 2.25 -26.54 4.79
CA HIS A 49 2.19 -25.49 3.79
C HIS A 49 0.96 -24.61 3.99
N ILE A 50 1.14 -23.29 3.73
CA ILE A 50 0.06 -22.32 3.65
C ILE A 50 0.13 -21.61 2.30
N SER A 51 -1.03 -21.43 1.64
CA SER A 51 -1.14 -20.64 0.41
C SER A 51 -1.52 -19.21 0.73
N MET A 52 -0.80 -18.26 0.13
CA MET A 52 -1.04 -16.81 0.20
C MET A 52 -1.33 -16.24 -1.19
N ASP A 53 -2.15 -16.95 -1.97
CA ASP A 53 -2.58 -16.51 -3.29
C ASP A 53 -3.76 -15.54 -3.16
N PHE A 54 -3.58 -14.32 -3.67
CA PHE A 54 -4.57 -13.26 -3.69
C PHE A 54 -4.72 -12.71 -5.10
N ASN A 55 -5.95 -12.46 -5.52
CA ASN A 55 -6.27 -11.95 -6.85
C ASN A 55 -7.49 -11.03 -6.84
N GLU A 56 -7.56 -10.16 -5.84
CA GLU A 56 -8.59 -9.13 -5.77
C GLU A 56 -8.41 -8.11 -6.92
N PRO A 57 -9.50 -7.58 -7.47
CA PRO A 57 -9.41 -6.52 -8.48
C PRO A 57 -8.75 -5.28 -7.89
N GLY A 58 -7.95 -4.61 -8.70
CA GLY A 58 -7.30 -3.36 -8.29
C GLY A 58 -8.30 -2.23 -8.16
N ILE A 59 -8.16 -1.41 -7.12
CA ILE A 59 -8.97 -0.23 -6.86
C ILE A 59 -8.19 1.01 -7.29
N CYS A 60 -8.74 1.77 -8.24
CA CYS A 60 -8.09 2.96 -8.78
C CYS A 60 -8.30 4.19 -7.87
N TYR A 61 -7.39 5.15 -7.95
CA TYR A 61 -7.47 6.37 -7.15
C TYR A 61 -8.78 7.14 -7.34
N GLY A 62 -9.29 7.20 -8.56
CA GLY A 62 -10.54 7.91 -8.87
C GLY A 62 -11.77 7.39 -8.12
N GLU A 63 -11.74 6.16 -7.61
CA GLU A 63 -12.84 5.57 -6.85
C GLU A 63 -12.99 6.18 -5.44
N PHE A 64 -11.94 6.85 -4.91
CA PHE A 64 -11.99 7.46 -3.58
C PHE A 64 -11.37 8.87 -3.50
N ALA A 65 -11.01 9.47 -4.63
CA ALA A 65 -10.48 10.83 -4.71
C ALA A 65 -11.53 11.85 -4.23
N ASP A 66 -11.19 12.68 -3.25
CA ASP A 66 -12.04 13.77 -2.75
C ASP A 66 -11.47 15.16 -3.05
N TYR A 67 -10.17 15.26 -3.26
CA TYR A 67 -9.45 16.52 -3.55
C TYR A 67 -9.62 17.60 -2.47
N MET A 68 -9.88 17.20 -1.23
CA MET A 68 -10.12 18.10 -0.11
C MET A 68 -8.84 18.42 0.68
N GLY A 69 -7.69 18.01 0.15
CA GLY A 69 -6.40 18.27 0.76
C GLY A 69 -5.96 19.72 0.69
N LYS A 70 -4.87 20.03 1.37
CA LYS A 70 -4.30 21.39 1.40
C LYS A 70 -3.90 21.86 -0.01
N PRO A 71 -4.27 23.07 -0.42
CA PRO A 71 -3.85 23.62 -1.72
C PRO A 71 -2.33 23.83 -1.77
N TYR A 72 -1.77 23.77 -2.98
CA TYR A 72 -0.36 24.01 -3.22
C TYR A 72 0.05 25.45 -2.91
N SER A 73 1.33 25.64 -2.57
CA SER A 73 1.96 26.96 -2.58
C SER A 73 1.99 27.52 -4.02
N LYS A 74 2.14 28.82 -4.16
CA LYS A 74 2.22 29.51 -5.47
C LYS A 74 3.27 28.85 -6.38
N ARG A 75 4.47 28.59 -5.86
CA ARG A 75 5.56 27.95 -6.62
C ARG A 75 5.21 26.51 -7.05
N MET A 76 4.60 25.75 -6.18
CA MET A 76 4.20 24.39 -6.46
C MET A 76 3.08 24.33 -7.51
N LYS A 77 2.13 25.29 -7.42
CA LYS A 77 1.06 25.44 -8.40
C LYS A 77 1.61 25.83 -9.78
N GLU A 78 2.59 26.70 -9.86
CA GLU A 78 3.26 27.06 -11.11
C GLU A 78 3.89 25.83 -11.79
N MET A 79 4.57 24.97 -11.05
CA MET A 79 5.08 23.71 -11.57
C MET A 79 3.95 22.79 -12.04
N PHE A 80 2.89 22.67 -11.23
CA PHE A 80 1.73 21.86 -11.57
C PHE A 80 1.06 22.33 -12.89
N ASP A 81 0.91 23.61 -13.11
CA ASP A 81 0.29 24.19 -14.31
C ASP A 81 1.09 23.90 -15.60
N ASN A 82 2.37 23.56 -15.47
CA ASN A 82 3.26 23.18 -16.57
C ASN A 82 3.43 21.67 -16.79
N ARG A 83 2.65 20.84 -16.07
CA ARG A 83 2.64 19.38 -16.26
C ARG A 83 2.08 18.98 -17.62
N THR A 84 2.43 17.80 -18.07
CA THR A 84 1.88 17.18 -19.28
C THR A 84 1.29 15.83 -18.91
N HIS A 85 0.17 15.46 -19.53
CA HIS A 85 -0.41 14.13 -19.34
C HIS A 85 0.63 13.05 -19.69
N GLY A 86 0.77 12.07 -18.80
CA GLY A 86 1.78 11.02 -18.91
C GLY A 86 3.08 11.31 -18.12
N ASP A 87 3.25 12.51 -17.55
CA ASP A 87 4.36 12.79 -16.65
C ASP A 87 4.25 11.89 -15.41
N ILE A 88 5.38 11.28 -14.98
CA ILE A 88 5.45 10.43 -13.79
C ILE A 88 5.57 11.29 -12.52
N ASP A 89 6.30 12.41 -12.63
CA ASP A 89 6.62 13.31 -11.53
C ASP A 89 6.76 14.78 -12.03
N MET A 90 7.13 15.68 -11.15
CA MET A 90 7.30 17.09 -11.47
C MET A 90 8.56 17.46 -12.26
N SER A 91 9.46 16.52 -12.55
CA SER A 91 10.76 16.79 -13.22
C SER A 91 10.58 17.46 -14.58
N ASN A 92 9.60 17.02 -15.37
CA ASN A 92 9.34 17.61 -16.70
C ASN A 92 8.82 19.05 -16.60
N ALA A 93 7.90 19.32 -15.68
CA ALA A 93 7.39 20.67 -15.44
C ALA A 93 8.50 21.61 -14.99
N TYR A 94 9.36 21.16 -14.08
CA TYR A 94 10.50 21.93 -13.62
C TYR A 94 11.48 22.24 -14.76
N ARG A 95 11.78 21.25 -15.62
CA ARG A 95 12.65 21.47 -16.79
C ARG A 95 12.09 22.48 -17.76
N LYS A 96 10.77 22.48 -18.01
CA LYS A 96 10.11 23.46 -18.87
C LYS A 96 10.24 24.88 -18.30
N LEU A 97 10.09 25.05 -16.99
CA LEU A 97 10.14 26.35 -16.34
C LEU A 97 11.56 26.92 -16.19
N THR A 98 12.54 26.09 -15.96
CA THR A 98 13.88 26.54 -15.55
C THR A 98 14.98 26.21 -16.55
N GLY A 99 14.72 25.36 -17.55
CA GLY A 99 15.73 24.81 -18.46
C GLY A 99 16.70 23.81 -17.79
N LYS A 100 16.52 23.54 -16.49
CA LYS A 100 17.44 22.68 -15.70
C LYS A 100 16.80 21.32 -15.41
N ARG A 101 17.64 20.31 -15.20
CA ARG A 101 17.19 19.03 -14.63
C ARG A 101 16.99 19.18 -13.13
N GLY A 102 15.93 18.58 -12.61
CA GLY A 102 15.67 18.48 -11.17
C GLY A 102 15.21 17.06 -10.84
N PHE A 103 15.42 16.64 -9.61
CA PHE A 103 14.89 15.40 -9.07
C PHE A 103 13.76 15.76 -8.12
N PHE A 104 12.60 15.16 -8.33
CA PHE A 104 11.42 15.35 -7.50
C PHE A 104 10.93 14.01 -7.00
N ASN A 105 10.61 13.95 -5.72
CA ASN A 105 10.00 12.77 -5.10
C ASN A 105 8.47 12.76 -5.27
N GLN A 106 7.89 13.85 -5.78
CA GLN A 106 6.45 14.00 -5.99
C GLN A 106 6.02 13.24 -7.24
N CYS A 107 5.48 12.04 -7.06
CA CYS A 107 4.90 11.25 -8.14
C CYS A 107 3.44 11.63 -8.38
N TYR A 108 3.05 11.77 -9.65
CA TYR A 108 1.67 12.02 -10.01
C TYR A 108 0.79 10.78 -9.84
N LEU A 109 -0.38 11.01 -9.27
CA LEU A 109 -1.42 10.04 -9.08
C LEU A 109 -2.56 10.30 -10.06
N TYR A 110 -2.81 9.34 -10.94
CA TYR A 110 -3.86 9.39 -11.96
C TYR A 110 -5.10 8.67 -11.46
N GLU A 111 -6.29 9.17 -11.83
CA GLU A 111 -7.58 8.59 -11.40
C GLU A 111 -7.79 7.16 -11.90
N ASP A 112 -7.28 6.83 -13.08
CA ASP A 112 -7.38 5.53 -13.73
C ASP A 112 -6.32 4.52 -13.27
N LYS A 113 -5.51 4.87 -12.27
CA LYS A 113 -4.42 4.03 -11.78
C LYS A 113 -4.54 3.76 -10.28
N ILE A 114 -4.02 2.61 -9.88
CA ILE A 114 -3.83 2.27 -8.45
C ILE A 114 -2.76 3.18 -7.87
N CYS A 115 -2.95 3.62 -6.63
CA CYS A 115 -1.96 4.47 -5.95
C CYS A 115 -0.58 3.80 -5.90
N ASN A 116 0.46 4.60 -6.13
CA ASN A 116 1.81 4.22 -5.77
C ASN A 116 1.93 4.03 -4.26
N THR A 117 2.99 3.35 -3.80
CA THR A 117 3.27 3.23 -2.37
C THR A 117 3.34 4.60 -1.71
N LEU A 118 2.41 4.87 -0.78
CA LEU A 118 2.48 6.05 0.07
C LEU A 118 3.65 5.90 1.03
N THR A 119 4.50 6.92 1.05
CA THR A 119 5.63 6.99 1.99
C THR A 119 5.24 7.78 3.22
N ALA A 120 6.12 7.83 4.23
CA ALA A 120 5.93 8.63 5.43
C ALA A 120 5.94 10.17 5.16
N HIS A 121 6.26 10.58 3.93
CA HIS A 121 6.30 11.98 3.53
C HIS A 121 5.00 12.37 2.82
N ALA A 122 4.33 13.38 3.34
CA ALA A 122 3.00 13.82 2.91
C ALA A 122 2.93 14.31 1.45
N ASP A 123 4.05 14.72 0.88
CA ASP A 123 4.15 15.32 -0.45
C ASP A 123 4.76 14.40 -1.51
N SER A 124 4.99 13.12 -1.17
CA SER A 124 5.60 12.17 -2.10
C SER A 124 4.66 11.70 -3.22
N THR A 125 3.35 11.82 -3.00
CA THR A 125 2.32 11.41 -3.98
C THR A 125 1.29 12.53 -4.07
N ILE A 126 1.00 12.98 -5.29
CA ILE A 126 0.18 14.17 -5.54
C ILE A 126 -0.83 13.91 -6.66
N PRO A 127 -2.09 14.34 -6.51
CA PRO A 127 -3.09 14.20 -7.56
C PRO A 127 -2.65 14.89 -8.86
N PHE A 128 -2.84 14.20 -10.00
CA PHE A 128 -2.58 14.81 -11.31
C PHE A 128 -3.65 15.85 -11.68
N ASN A 129 -4.91 15.64 -11.29
CA ASN A 129 -6.03 16.43 -11.80
C ASN A 129 -6.24 17.76 -11.04
N LYS A 130 -5.80 17.85 -9.77
CA LYS A 130 -6.00 19.05 -8.94
C LYS A 130 -4.74 19.48 -8.19
N PRO A 131 -4.48 20.79 -8.03
CA PRO A 131 -3.29 21.32 -7.36
C PRO A 131 -3.44 21.32 -5.83
N VAL A 132 -3.69 20.15 -5.28
CA VAL A 132 -3.83 19.90 -3.83
C VAL A 132 -2.99 18.70 -3.41
N TYR A 133 -2.60 18.65 -2.15
CA TYR A 133 -2.04 17.45 -1.54
C TYR A 133 -3.16 16.44 -1.25
N LEU A 134 -2.81 15.20 -0.97
CA LEU A 134 -3.80 14.21 -0.52
C LEU A 134 -4.43 14.64 0.80
N SER A 135 -5.74 14.51 0.91
CA SER A 135 -6.49 14.71 2.16
C SER A 135 -6.23 13.58 3.17
N LYS A 136 -6.59 13.78 4.44
CA LYS A 136 -6.60 12.70 5.44
C LYS A 136 -7.45 11.52 4.95
N SER A 137 -8.63 11.81 4.40
CA SER A 137 -9.56 10.78 3.90
C SER A 137 -8.93 9.95 2.79
N GLU A 138 -8.32 10.59 1.79
CA GLU A 138 -7.66 9.89 0.69
C GLU A 138 -6.49 9.02 1.18
N VAL A 139 -5.68 9.50 2.14
CA VAL A 139 -4.59 8.73 2.74
C VAL A 139 -5.10 7.53 3.52
N CYS A 140 -6.18 7.69 4.30
CA CYS A 140 -6.83 6.59 5.01
C CYS A 140 -7.38 5.56 4.03
N ASN A 141 -8.11 5.98 2.99
CA ASN A 141 -8.66 5.09 1.97
C ASN A 141 -7.56 4.32 1.24
N ALA A 142 -6.52 5.01 0.74
CA ALA A 142 -5.41 4.38 0.06
C ALA A 142 -4.66 3.35 0.93
N SER A 143 -4.68 3.53 2.24
CA SER A 143 -4.00 2.66 3.21
C SER A 143 -4.95 1.75 3.97
N THR A 144 -6.25 1.78 3.65
CA THR A 144 -7.34 1.01 4.29
C THR A 144 -7.48 1.22 5.80
N PHE A 145 -7.11 2.41 6.28
CA PHE A 145 -7.38 2.82 7.66
C PHE A 145 -8.82 3.32 7.81
N PRO A 146 -9.51 3.05 8.95
CA PRO A 146 -10.80 3.66 9.25
C PRO A 146 -10.72 5.19 9.24
N GLN A 147 -11.78 5.87 8.78
CA GLN A 147 -11.81 7.34 8.71
C GLN A 147 -11.78 8.01 10.09
N ASP A 148 -12.30 7.32 11.09
CA ASP A 148 -12.33 7.71 12.50
C ASP A 148 -11.11 7.25 13.31
N TYR A 149 -10.09 6.69 12.63
CA TYR A 149 -8.86 6.26 13.30
C TYR A 149 -8.19 7.43 14.01
N ASP A 150 -7.93 7.26 15.31
CA ASP A 150 -7.19 8.24 16.11
C ASP A 150 -5.67 8.06 15.90
N PHE A 151 -5.08 9.03 15.23
CA PHE A 151 -3.64 9.07 14.99
C PHE A 151 -2.84 9.63 16.19
N CYS A 152 -3.49 9.91 17.33
CA CYS A 152 -2.84 10.40 18.55
C CYS A 152 -1.95 11.65 18.31
N GLY A 153 -2.39 12.57 17.43
CA GLY A 153 -1.65 13.78 17.07
C GLY A 153 -0.51 13.59 16.05
N PHE A 154 -0.25 12.35 15.61
CA PHE A 154 0.71 12.10 14.54
C PHE A 154 0.10 12.37 13.16
N SER A 155 0.96 12.65 12.18
CA SER A 155 0.53 12.80 10.80
C SER A 155 -0.06 11.50 10.24
N PRO A 156 -1.28 11.52 9.67
CA PRO A 156 -1.84 10.34 8.98
C PRO A 156 -0.91 9.78 7.90
N HIS A 157 -0.26 10.63 7.12
CA HIS A 157 0.72 10.20 6.11
C HIS A 157 1.87 9.42 6.73
N TYR A 158 2.39 9.90 7.86
CA TYR A 158 3.50 9.23 8.54
C TYR A 158 3.09 7.84 9.01
N ILE A 159 1.99 7.73 9.74
CA ILE A 159 1.51 6.45 10.27
C ILE A 159 1.14 5.49 9.14
N CYS A 160 0.33 5.92 8.17
CA CYS A 160 -0.07 5.08 7.03
C CYS A 160 1.14 4.69 6.17
N GLY A 161 2.08 5.62 5.95
CA GLY A 161 3.29 5.37 5.17
C GLY A 161 4.24 4.35 5.81
N MET A 162 4.23 4.22 7.13
CA MET A 162 5.06 3.26 7.88
C MET A 162 4.36 1.91 8.12
N SER A 163 3.04 1.87 8.02
CA SER A 163 2.24 0.71 8.41
C SER A 163 2.16 -0.38 7.34
N VAL A 164 1.67 -1.53 7.75
CA VAL A 164 1.04 -2.53 6.87
C VAL A 164 -0.44 -2.17 6.78
N PRO A 165 -1.05 -2.06 5.59
CA PRO A 165 -2.46 -1.76 5.46
C PRO A 165 -3.34 -2.76 6.23
N PRO A 166 -4.33 -2.30 7.02
CA PRO A 166 -5.18 -3.19 7.81
C PRO A 166 -5.87 -4.29 7.02
N VAL A 167 -6.40 -4.00 5.82
CA VAL A 167 -7.03 -5.01 4.96
C VAL A 167 -6.01 -6.06 4.51
N MET A 168 -4.79 -5.65 4.14
CA MET A 168 -3.73 -6.60 3.80
C MET A 168 -3.43 -7.54 4.97
N MET A 169 -3.32 -7.01 6.20
CA MET A 169 -3.08 -7.83 7.38
C MET A 169 -4.27 -8.77 7.68
N ALA A 170 -5.50 -8.30 7.52
CA ALA A 170 -6.71 -9.10 7.70
C ALA A 170 -6.74 -10.29 6.73
N GLN A 171 -6.41 -10.08 5.45
CA GLN A 171 -6.33 -11.14 4.45
C GLN A 171 -5.30 -12.22 4.83
N VAL A 172 -4.11 -11.80 5.26
CA VAL A 172 -3.07 -12.75 5.74
C VAL A 172 -3.55 -13.51 6.97
N ALA A 173 -4.12 -12.81 7.97
CA ALA A 173 -4.63 -13.43 9.19
C ALA A 173 -5.75 -14.45 8.90
N THR A 174 -6.66 -14.13 7.97
CA THR A 174 -7.72 -15.04 7.52
C THR A 174 -7.14 -16.30 6.91
N ARG A 175 -6.16 -16.21 6.00
CA ARG A 175 -5.49 -17.39 5.43
C ARG A 175 -4.82 -18.27 6.48
N VAL A 176 -4.14 -17.64 7.46
CA VAL A 176 -3.52 -18.37 8.58
C VAL A 176 -4.58 -19.07 9.41
N TYR A 177 -5.67 -18.41 9.73
CA TYR A 177 -6.77 -18.99 10.49
C TYR A 177 -7.39 -20.18 9.75
N GLU A 178 -7.83 -19.98 8.51
CA GLU A 178 -8.54 -21.01 7.72
C GLU A 178 -7.68 -22.27 7.45
N GLN A 179 -6.40 -22.07 7.17
CA GLN A 179 -5.54 -23.17 6.76
C GLN A 179 -4.84 -23.86 7.93
N TRP A 180 -4.57 -23.13 9.01
CA TRP A 180 -3.85 -23.66 10.17
C TRP A 180 -4.66 -23.63 11.47
N LEU A 181 -5.02 -22.43 11.99
CA LEU A 181 -5.52 -22.29 13.34
C LEU A 181 -6.90 -22.94 13.56
N SER A 182 -7.75 -22.99 12.54
CA SER A 182 -9.06 -23.66 12.61
C SER A 182 -8.95 -25.19 12.73
N LYS A 183 -7.74 -25.76 12.59
CA LYS A 183 -7.49 -27.22 12.66
C LYS A 183 -6.78 -27.62 13.95
N LEU A 184 -6.44 -26.66 14.80
CA LEU A 184 -5.86 -26.90 16.12
C LEU A 184 -6.95 -27.14 17.17
#